data_ddc64841ac38b0d03ce24f68db8b1cfe
#
_entry.id   ddc64841ac38b0d03ce24f68db8b1cfe
#
_cell.length_a   1.000
_cell.length_b   1.000
_cell.length_c   1.000
_cell.angle_alpha   90.00
_cell.angle_beta   90.00
_cell.angle_gamma   90.00
#
_symmetry.space_group_name_H-M   'P 1'
#
loop_
_entity.id
_entity.type
_entity.pdbx_description
1 polymer ?
#
loop_
_entity_poly.entity_id
_entity_poly.type
_entity_poly.pdbx_seq_one_letter_code
_entity_poly.pdbx_strand_id
1 'polypeptide(L)'
;TTIAPLHPHPYAAPFEELRDASDAYLAMNGQRPRVFLANLGPIVHHTARAGYAQNFFEAGGFEVITNKGFSDAQATAAAFAESGANIAVICSSDKLYGEMVPAVAPALQAAGARTVVLAGFPGDAEAAYREAGVDRFIYMKCDVLATLRELLEEEGVLTR
;
A
#
# COMPACT_ATOMS: atom_id res chain seq x y z
N THR A 1 -25.32 -30.47 4.14
CA THR A 1 -24.95 -30.10 3.42
C THR A 1 -24.53 -29.35 3.20
N THR A 2 -23.99 -29.44 3.09
CA THR A 2 -23.59 -28.51 2.92
C THR A 2 -23.49 -28.09 1.74
N ILE A 3 -24.02 -27.26 1.49
CA ILE A 3 -23.95 -26.66 0.47
C ILE A 3 -22.77 -26.01 0.42
N ALA A 4 -22.01 -26.37 -0.37
CA ALA A 4 -20.90 -25.60 -0.64
C ALA A 4 -21.35 -24.25 -0.90
N PRO A 5 -20.86 -23.35 -0.23
CA PRO A 5 -21.23 -22.03 -0.43
C PRO A 5 -20.89 -21.70 -1.79
N LEU A 6 -21.85 -21.43 -2.50
CA LEU A 6 -21.63 -20.92 -3.76
C LEU A 6 -21.28 -19.49 -3.62
N HIS A 7 -20.17 -19.14 -4.07
CA HIS A 7 -19.82 -17.74 -4.13
C HIS A 7 -20.76 -17.08 -5.13
N PRO A 8 -21.62 -16.18 -4.71
CA PRO A 8 -22.54 -15.51 -5.62
C PRO A 8 -21.80 -14.71 -6.69
N HIS A 9 -20.57 -14.34 -6.40
CA HIS A 9 -19.75 -13.61 -7.34
C HIS A 9 -18.45 -14.36 -7.55
N PRO A 10 -18.27 -15.05 -8.67
CA PRO A 10 -17.05 -15.81 -8.93
C PRO A 10 -15.78 -14.99 -8.78
N TYR A 11 -15.86 -13.68 -9.07
CA TYR A 11 -14.69 -12.83 -8.97
C TYR A 11 -14.32 -12.47 -7.53
N ALA A 12 -15.20 -12.69 -6.57
CA ALA A 12 -14.92 -12.39 -5.16
C ALA A 12 -14.04 -13.44 -4.51
N ALA A 13 -14.06 -14.68 -4.99
CA ALA A 13 -13.32 -15.78 -4.38
C ALA A 13 -11.80 -15.50 -4.26
N PRO A 14 -11.12 -14.95 -5.28
CA PRO A 14 -9.69 -14.67 -5.15
C PRO A 14 -9.38 -13.66 -4.03
N PHE A 15 -10.23 -12.63 -3.86
CA PHE A 15 -10.03 -11.67 -2.78
C PHE A 15 -10.34 -12.29 -1.42
N GLU A 16 -11.34 -13.17 -1.35
CA GLU A 16 -11.63 -13.89 -0.11
C GLU A 16 -10.44 -14.74 0.31
N GLU A 17 -9.77 -15.38 -0.65
CA GLU A 17 -8.57 -16.16 -0.38
C GLU A 17 -7.49 -15.30 0.27
N LEU A 18 -7.29 -14.07 -0.24
CA LEU A 18 -6.30 -13.16 0.33
C LEU A 18 -6.68 -12.75 1.74
N ARG A 19 -7.95 -12.44 1.97
CA ARG A 19 -8.41 -12.05 3.31
C ARG A 19 -8.32 -13.22 4.29
N ASP A 20 -8.63 -14.43 3.84
CA ASP A 20 -8.50 -15.62 4.69
C ASP A 20 -7.04 -15.84 5.08
N ALA A 21 -6.11 -15.62 4.16
CA ALA A 21 -4.69 -15.72 4.46
C ALA A 21 -4.28 -14.66 5.49
N SER A 22 -4.81 -13.45 5.36
CA SER A 22 -4.56 -12.39 6.33
C SER A 22 -5.13 -12.73 7.71
N ASP A 23 -6.31 -13.35 7.76
CA ASP A 23 -6.91 -13.78 9.01
C ASP A 23 -6.06 -14.85 9.70
N ALA A 24 -5.55 -15.80 8.92
CA ALA A 24 -4.68 -16.85 9.46
C ALA A 24 -3.37 -16.23 9.97
N TYR A 25 -2.83 -15.27 9.25
CA TYR A 25 -1.61 -14.57 9.66
C TYR A 25 -1.84 -13.81 10.97
N LEU A 26 -3.00 -13.16 11.11
CA LEU A 26 -3.37 -12.49 12.35
C LEU A 26 -3.42 -13.48 13.52
N ALA A 27 -4.03 -14.64 13.30
CA ALA A 27 -4.13 -15.64 14.36
C ALA A 27 -2.76 -16.13 14.83
N MET A 28 -1.81 -16.24 13.92
CA MET A 28 -0.48 -16.76 14.25
C MET A 28 0.47 -15.69 14.78
N ASN A 29 0.33 -14.46 14.32
CA ASN A 29 1.32 -13.40 14.60
C ASN A 29 0.81 -12.29 15.50
N GLY A 30 -0.48 -12.28 15.80
CA GLY A 30 -1.06 -11.23 16.64
C GLY A 30 -1.38 -9.94 15.93
N GLN A 31 -1.06 -9.83 14.64
CA GLN A 31 -1.38 -8.65 13.84
C GLN A 31 -1.47 -9.02 12.38
N ARG A 32 -2.20 -8.21 11.61
CA ARG A 32 -2.31 -8.37 10.16
C ARG A 32 -1.09 -7.76 9.48
N PRO A 33 -0.82 -8.11 8.23
CA PRO A 33 0.18 -7.37 7.47
C PRO A 33 -0.28 -5.91 7.36
N ARG A 34 0.66 -4.97 7.46
CA ARG A 34 0.35 -3.54 7.54
C ARG A 34 0.89 -2.77 6.37
N VAL A 35 0.15 -1.74 5.95
CA VAL A 35 0.67 -0.72 5.06
C VAL A 35 0.52 0.63 5.73
N PHE A 36 1.49 1.49 5.52
CA PHE A 36 1.51 2.85 6.03
C PHE A 36 1.25 3.81 4.87
N LEU A 37 0.25 4.67 5.01
CA LEU A 37 -0.01 5.68 3.99
C LEU A 37 0.86 6.90 4.25
N ALA A 38 1.81 7.14 3.35
CA ALA A 38 2.65 8.33 3.41
C ALA A 38 1.89 9.45 2.70
N ASN A 39 0.92 10.03 3.40
CA ASN A 39 0.09 11.10 2.86
C ASN A 39 0.87 12.41 2.88
N LEU A 40 1.07 13.01 1.72
CA LEU A 40 1.92 14.19 1.61
C LEU A 40 1.10 15.45 1.40
N GLY A 41 1.47 16.48 2.17
CA GLY A 41 0.86 17.80 2.05
C GLY A 41 -0.50 17.92 2.70
N PRO A 42 -1.21 19.01 2.38
CA PRO A 42 -2.54 19.24 2.94
C PRO A 42 -3.55 18.16 2.52
N ILE A 43 -4.59 18.02 3.31
CA ILE A 43 -5.62 17.00 3.08
C ILE A 43 -6.18 17.06 1.65
N VAL A 44 -6.39 18.25 1.12
CA VAL A 44 -6.94 18.40 -0.23
C VAL A 44 -6.06 17.74 -1.30
N HIS A 45 -4.77 17.61 -1.06
CA HIS A 45 -3.84 17.00 -2.02
C HIS A 45 -3.80 15.48 -1.94
N HIS A 46 -4.03 14.90 -0.76
CA HIS A 46 -3.84 13.46 -0.61
C HIS A 46 -5.11 12.66 -0.38
N THR A 47 -6.24 13.29 -0.03
CA THR A 47 -7.45 12.56 0.38
C THR A 47 -7.92 11.54 -0.65
N ALA A 48 -8.01 11.92 -1.91
CA ALA A 48 -8.55 11.02 -2.94
C ALA A 48 -7.68 9.78 -3.10
N ARG A 49 -6.36 9.96 -3.18
CA ARG A 49 -5.45 8.83 -3.36
C ARG A 49 -5.27 8.01 -2.09
N ALA A 50 -5.33 8.67 -0.93
CA ALA A 50 -5.32 7.94 0.33
C ALA A 50 -6.55 7.03 0.45
N GLY A 51 -7.73 7.52 0.08
CA GLY A 51 -8.94 6.70 0.07
C GLY A 51 -8.85 5.54 -0.91
N TYR A 52 -8.33 5.79 -2.11
CA TYR A 52 -8.11 4.74 -3.09
C TYR A 52 -7.13 3.68 -2.56
N ALA A 53 -6.02 4.10 -2.01
CA ALA A 53 -5.02 3.19 -1.47
C ALA A 53 -5.57 2.36 -0.30
N GLN A 54 -6.31 3.00 0.58
CA GLN A 54 -6.92 2.31 1.71
C GLN A 54 -7.84 1.20 1.24
N ASN A 55 -8.75 1.50 0.32
CA ASN A 55 -9.66 0.49 -0.22
C ASN A 55 -8.91 -0.61 -0.94
N PHE A 56 -7.88 -0.25 -1.68
CA PHE A 56 -7.05 -1.20 -2.43
C PHE A 56 -6.44 -2.24 -1.49
N PHE A 57 -5.78 -1.77 -0.44
CA PHE A 57 -5.07 -2.69 0.46
C PHE A 57 -6.02 -3.42 1.41
N GLU A 58 -7.11 -2.80 1.83
CA GLU A 58 -8.09 -3.48 2.68
C GLU A 58 -8.76 -4.64 1.94
N ALA A 59 -8.91 -4.53 0.62
CA ALA A 59 -9.45 -5.62 -0.18
C ALA A 59 -8.59 -6.88 -0.09
N GLY A 60 -7.30 -6.73 0.16
CA GLY A 60 -6.36 -7.85 0.33
C GLY A 60 -6.14 -8.24 1.78
N GLY A 61 -6.86 -7.66 2.71
CA GLY A 61 -6.74 -8.01 4.12
C GLY A 61 -5.62 -7.29 4.87
N PHE A 62 -5.05 -6.24 4.28
CA PHE A 62 -4.05 -5.44 4.99
C PHE A 62 -4.69 -4.51 6.01
N GLU A 63 -4.00 -4.29 7.11
CA GLU A 63 -4.33 -3.22 8.04
C GLU A 63 -3.70 -1.95 7.50
N VAL A 64 -4.49 -0.90 7.34
CA VAL A 64 -4.02 0.36 6.77
C VAL A 64 -3.86 1.40 7.86
N ILE A 65 -2.65 1.96 7.98
CA ILE A 65 -2.35 2.99 8.94
C ILE A 65 -2.35 4.31 8.20
N THR A 66 -3.32 5.17 8.51
CA THR A 66 -3.47 6.46 7.85
C THR A 66 -3.19 7.61 8.80
N ASN A 67 -3.21 8.83 8.29
CA ASN A 67 -2.85 10.03 9.06
C ASN A 67 -3.38 11.26 8.34
N LYS A 68 -3.11 12.45 8.89
CA LYS A 68 -3.60 13.70 8.33
C LYS A 68 -2.64 14.33 7.32
N GLY A 69 -1.49 13.73 7.11
CA GLY A 69 -0.53 14.21 6.14
C GLY A 69 0.76 14.73 6.75
N PHE A 70 1.80 14.72 5.94
CA PHE A 70 3.14 15.19 6.35
C PHE A 70 3.62 16.28 5.41
N SER A 71 4.37 17.23 5.97
CA SER A 71 4.88 18.35 5.17
C SER A 71 6.31 18.13 4.67
N ASP A 72 7.02 17.14 5.20
CA ASP A 72 8.39 16.88 4.77
C ASP A 72 8.75 15.39 4.87
N ALA A 73 9.86 15.05 4.26
CA ALA A 73 10.32 13.66 4.18
C ALA A 73 10.72 13.10 5.54
N GLN A 74 11.31 13.92 6.41
CA GLN A 74 11.78 13.46 7.70
C GLN A 74 10.63 13.05 8.60
N ALA A 75 9.58 13.88 8.66
CA ALA A 75 8.39 13.58 9.46
C ALA A 75 7.70 12.32 8.94
N THR A 76 7.64 12.17 7.62
CA THR A 76 7.04 10.99 6.99
C THR A 76 7.79 9.73 7.38
N ALA A 77 9.11 9.75 7.25
CA ALA A 77 9.94 8.59 7.55
C ALA A 77 9.89 8.22 9.04
N ALA A 78 9.88 9.22 9.92
CA ALA A 78 9.78 8.96 11.35
C ALA A 78 8.48 8.27 11.72
N ALA A 79 7.36 8.73 11.16
CA ALA A 79 6.06 8.12 11.41
C ALA A 79 6.01 6.70 10.84
N PHE A 80 6.59 6.49 9.66
CA PHE A 80 6.65 5.16 9.07
C PHE A 80 7.42 4.19 9.98
N ALA A 81 8.56 4.62 10.49
CA ALA A 81 9.38 3.77 11.34
C ALA A 81 8.64 3.32 12.60
N GLU A 82 7.73 4.14 13.12
CA GLU A 82 6.95 3.80 14.30
C GLU A 82 5.73 2.92 13.98
N SER A 83 5.33 2.83 12.73
CA SER A 83 4.08 2.18 12.35
C SER A 83 4.11 0.65 12.44
N GLY A 84 5.28 0.06 12.36
CA GLY A 84 5.41 -1.40 12.29
C GLY A 84 5.12 -1.96 10.92
N ALA A 85 4.92 -1.12 9.91
CA ALA A 85 4.66 -1.56 8.54
C ALA A 85 5.98 -1.77 7.80
N ASN A 86 5.95 -2.62 6.78
CA ASN A 86 7.07 -2.83 5.86
C ASN A 86 6.81 -2.19 4.51
N ILE A 87 5.57 -1.81 4.26
CA ILE A 87 5.14 -1.22 3.00
C ILE A 87 4.69 0.21 3.25
N ALA A 88 5.22 1.15 2.49
CA ALA A 88 4.79 2.53 2.53
C ALA A 88 4.12 2.87 1.20
N VAL A 89 2.96 3.54 1.26
CA VAL A 89 2.23 3.95 0.06
C VAL A 89 2.16 5.47 0.04
N ILE A 90 2.81 6.07 -0.94
CA ILE A 90 2.85 7.52 -1.09
C ILE A 90 1.56 7.99 -1.74
N CYS A 91 0.85 8.89 -1.09
CA CYS A 91 -0.44 9.40 -1.55
C CYS A 91 -0.43 10.93 -1.56
N SER A 92 -0.61 11.53 -2.73
CA SER A 92 -0.77 12.96 -2.86
C SER A 92 -1.19 13.31 -4.28
N SER A 93 -1.12 14.60 -4.64
CA SER A 93 -1.41 15.04 -5.99
C SER A 93 -0.17 14.91 -6.86
N ASP A 94 -0.37 14.90 -8.19
CA ASP A 94 0.73 14.82 -9.13
C ASP A 94 1.74 15.96 -8.93
N LYS A 95 1.23 17.15 -8.60
CA LYS A 95 2.08 18.29 -8.33
C LYS A 95 3.04 18.03 -7.17
N LEU A 96 2.50 17.56 -6.04
CA LEU A 96 3.32 17.30 -4.87
C LEU A 96 4.23 16.11 -5.06
N TYR A 97 3.84 15.13 -5.88
CA TYR A 97 4.74 14.04 -6.20
C TYR A 97 6.03 14.55 -6.84
N GLY A 98 5.91 15.47 -7.80
CA GLY A 98 7.11 16.05 -8.43
C GLY A 98 8.03 16.75 -7.45
N GLU A 99 7.44 17.39 -6.44
CA GLU A 99 8.20 18.15 -5.45
C GLU A 99 8.76 17.30 -4.33
N MET A 100 8.04 16.27 -3.90
CA MET A 100 8.34 15.57 -2.66
C MET A 100 8.86 14.15 -2.82
N VAL A 101 8.46 13.42 -3.86
CA VAL A 101 8.88 12.01 -4.03
C VAL A 101 10.40 11.85 -4.05
N PRO A 102 11.17 12.74 -4.70
CA PRO A 102 12.63 12.58 -4.72
C PRO A 102 13.28 12.55 -3.32
N ALA A 103 12.64 13.19 -2.34
CA ALA A 103 13.15 13.17 -0.97
C ALA A 103 12.44 12.12 -0.11
N VAL A 104 11.15 11.90 -0.33
CA VAL A 104 10.35 11.02 0.50
C VAL A 104 10.65 9.55 0.24
N ALA A 105 10.78 9.14 -1.02
CA ALA A 105 11.01 7.74 -1.34
C ALA A 105 12.32 7.21 -0.74
N PRO A 106 13.46 7.90 -0.91
CA PRO A 106 14.69 7.43 -0.27
C PRO A 106 14.61 7.44 1.25
N ALA A 107 13.90 8.43 1.83
CA ALA A 107 13.77 8.52 3.27
C ALA A 107 12.96 7.33 3.83
N LEU A 108 11.91 6.90 3.13
CA LEU A 108 11.15 5.73 3.52
C LEU A 108 11.99 4.46 3.44
N GLN A 109 12.79 4.32 2.39
CA GLN A 109 13.71 3.18 2.28
C GLN A 109 14.70 3.16 3.44
N ALA A 110 15.28 4.30 3.76
CA ALA A 110 16.24 4.41 4.86
C ALA A 110 15.58 4.10 6.20
N ALA A 111 14.29 4.36 6.33
CA ALA A 111 13.53 4.07 7.55
C ALA A 111 13.08 2.62 7.64
N GLY A 112 13.41 1.79 6.64
CA GLY A 112 13.12 0.37 6.68
C GLY A 112 12.00 -0.12 5.79
N ALA A 113 11.48 0.73 4.89
CA ALA A 113 10.44 0.29 3.97
C ALA A 113 11.00 -0.76 3.02
N ARG A 114 10.41 -1.95 3.05
CA ARG A 114 10.80 -3.03 2.13
C ARG A 114 10.27 -2.73 0.74
N THR A 115 9.10 -2.13 0.67
CA THR A 115 8.46 -1.78 -0.59
C THR A 115 7.87 -0.38 -0.47
N VAL A 116 8.17 0.46 -1.46
CA VAL A 116 7.59 1.81 -1.56
C VAL A 116 6.67 1.82 -2.76
N VAL A 117 5.39 2.10 -2.52
CA VAL A 117 4.34 2.14 -3.53
C VAL A 117 3.90 3.58 -3.73
N LEU A 118 3.58 3.96 -4.94
CA LEU A 118 3.02 5.28 -5.23
C LEU A 118 1.60 5.11 -5.77
N ALA A 119 0.65 5.81 -5.18
CA ALA A 119 -0.74 5.76 -5.62
C ALA A 119 -0.97 6.77 -6.72
N GLY A 120 -1.07 6.29 -7.96
CA GLY A 120 -1.29 7.10 -9.14
C GLY A 120 -0.55 6.55 -10.34
N PHE A 121 -1.04 6.87 -11.52
CA PHE A 121 -0.38 6.45 -12.76
C PHE A 121 0.81 7.38 -13.01
N PRO A 122 2.03 6.85 -13.11
CA PRO A 122 3.22 7.69 -13.17
C PRO A 122 3.48 8.33 -14.54
N GLY A 123 3.00 7.73 -15.62
CA GLY A 123 3.25 8.26 -16.96
C GLY A 123 4.74 8.44 -17.22
N ASP A 124 5.09 9.61 -17.73
CA ASP A 124 6.49 9.90 -18.10
C ASP A 124 7.42 10.02 -16.89
N ALA A 125 6.88 10.17 -15.70
CA ALA A 125 7.67 10.30 -14.48
C ALA A 125 8.09 8.95 -13.89
N GLU A 126 7.64 7.84 -14.46
CA GLU A 126 7.90 6.53 -13.90
C GLU A 126 9.38 6.26 -13.65
N ALA A 127 10.22 6.53 -14.64
CA ALA A 127 11.66 6.25 -14.51
C ALA A 127 12.27 7.05 -13.37
N ALA A 128 11.91 8.34 -13.25
CA ALA A 128 12.44 9.18 -12.19
C ALA A 128 11.98 8.72 -10.81
N TYR A 129 10.73 8.32 -10.69
CA TYR A 129 10.21 7.84 -9.41
C TYR A 129 10.84 6.51 -9.02
N ARG A 130 11.04 5.60 -9.97
CA ARG A 130 11.73 4.34 -9.68
C ARG A 130 13.16 4.58 -9.25
N GLU A 131 13.84 5.52 -9.89
CA GLU A 131 15.20 5.86 -9.51
C GLU A 131 15.26 6.46 -8.11
N ALA A 132 14.22 7.19 -7.71
CA ALA A 132 14.13 7.73 -6.35
C ALA A 132 13.87 6.65 -5.31
N GLY A 133 13.34 5.50 -5.71
CA GLY A 133 13.10 4.40 -4.78
C GLY A 133 11.68 3.84 -4.77
N VAL A 134 10.83 4.30 -5.67
CA VAL A 134 9.47 3.75 -5.77
C VAL A 134 9.52 2.42 -6.48
N ASP A 135 8.97 1.39 -5.86
CA ASP A 135 9.02 0.03 -6.38
C ASP A 135 7.80 -0.34 -7.21
N ARG A 136 6.64 0.18 -6.84
CA ARG A 136 5.38 -0.17 -7.49
C ARG A 136 4.47 1.02 -7.61
N PHE A 137 3.55 0.95 -8.58
CA PHE A 137 2.54 1.98 -8.78
C PHE A 137 1.17 1.31 -8.75
N ILE A 138 0.21 1.90 -8.02
CA ILE A 138 -1.16 1.42 -8.00
C ILE A 138 -2.08 2.49 -8.58
N TYR A 139 -2.96 2.11 -9.48
CA TYR A 139 -3.88 3.03 -10.16
C TYR A 139 -5.07 2.26 -10.70
N MET A 140 -6.08 2.99 -11.16
CA MET A 140 -7.40 2.42 -11.49
C MET A 140 -7.35 1.20 -12.41
N LYS A 141 -6.42 1.14 -13.34
CA LYS A 141 -6.36 0.05 -14.33
C LYS A 141 -5.27 -0.96 -14.05
N CYS A 142 -4.62 -0.90 -12.91
CA CYS A 142 -3.59 -1.88 -12.58
C CYS A 142 -4.24 -3.21 -12.19
N ASP A 143 -3.45 -4.29 -12.23
CA ASP A 143 -3.93 -5.60 -11.81
C ASP A 143 -3.93 -5.66 -10.29
N VAL A 144 -5.07 -5.35 -9.69
CA VAL A 144 -5.23 -5.26 -8.23
C VAL A 144 -4.92 -6.60 -7.57
N LEU A 145 -5.52 -7.67 -8.08
CA LEU A 145 -5.37 -8.98 -7.46
C LEU A 145 -3.93 -9.47 -7.52
N ALA A 146 -3.27 -9.33 -8.67
CA ALA A 146 -1.88 -9.76 -8.80
C ALA A 146 -0.97 -8.97 -7.88
N THR A 147 -1.17 -7.64 -7.81
CA THR A 147 -0.36 -6.79 -6.95
C THR A 147 -0.51 -7.16 -5.49
N LEU A 148 -1.74 -7.34 -5.03
CA LEU A 148 -2.00 -7.71 -3.64
C LEU A 148 -1.41 -9.08 -3.32
N ARG A 149 -1.55 -10.04 -4.22
CA ARG A 149 -1.00 -11.38 -4.02
C ARG A 149 0.51 -11.33 -3.88
N GLU A 150 1.18 -10.60 -4.75
CA GLU A 150 2.64 -10.49 -4.70
C GLU A 150 3.10 -9.83 -3.41
N LEU A 151 2.42 -8.79 -2.97
CA LEU A 151 2.79 -8.11 -1.73
C LEU A 151 2.55 -8.99 -0.50
N LEU A 152 1.47 -9.78 -0.49
CA LEU A 152 1.23 -10.71 0.59
C LEU A 152 2.26 -11.84 0.61
N GLU A 153 2.73 -12.26 -0.56
CA GLU A 153 3.82 -13.24 -0.65
C GLU A 153 5.11 -12.65 -0.08
N GLU A 154 5.41 -11.41 -0.42
CA GLU A 154 6.60 -10.72 0.10
C GLU A 154 6.54 -10.55 1.61
N GLU A 155 5.33 -10.35 2.16
CA GLU A 155 5.16 -10.20 3.62
C GLU A 155 5.09 -11.54 4.34
N GLY A 156 5.18 -12.65 3.62
CA GLY A 156 5.11 -13.97 4.25
C GLY A 156 3.72 -14.41 4.63
N VAL A 157 2.69 -13.74 4.12
CA VAL A 157 1.30 -14.05 4.43
C VAL A 157 0.77 -15.15 3.52
N LEU A 158 1.21 -15.14 2.24
CA LEU A 158 0.86 -16.18 1.29
C LEU A 158 2.09 -17.00 0.94
N THR A 159 1.88 -18.28 0.69
CA THR A 159 2.93 -19.16 0.20
C THR A 159 2.96 -19.07 -1.31
N ARG A 160 4.15 -19.02 -1.88
CA ARG A 160 4.33 -19.03 -3.32
C ARG A 160 4.09 -20.41 -3.89
#